data_c535d1558a85bdd2fe9f758edf0f9e55
#
_entry.id   c535d1558a85bdd2fe9f758edf0f9e55
#
_cell.length_a   1.000
_cell.length_b   1.000
_cell.length_c   1.000
_cell.angle_alpha   90.00
_cell.angle_beta   90.00
_cell.angle_gamma   90.00
#
_symmetry.space_group_name_H-M   'P 1'
#
loop_
_entity.id
_entity.type
_entity.pdbx_description
1 polymer ?
#
loop_
_entity_poly.entity_id
_entity_poly.type
_entity_poly.pdbx_seq_one_letter_code
_entity_poly.pdbx_strand_id
1 'polypeptide(L)'
;KFETTSSGVSVTGTLAATSLTGNGDGITVSSSALSGTSPSVNVSAKDTYTLTTSGNTTFSFTGAPSSGNVGTFSLILTAGGTHTITWPSSVDWAGGSAPDAPASGEKNIYTFMTVDGGSNYYGFLAGAAMA
;
A
#
# COMPACT_ATOMS: atom_id res chain seq x y z
N LYS A 1 8.25 30.79 -11.95
CA LYS A 1 7.39 31.85 -11.40
C LYS A 1 6.28 31.18 -10.62
N PHE A 2 6.11 31.55 -9.37
CA PHE A 2 4.98 31.12 -8.56
C PHE A 2 3.85 32.13 -8.72
N GLU A 3 2.67 31.68 -9.06
CA GLU A 3 1.47 32.51 -9.04
C GLU A 3 0.59 32.04 -7.88
N THR A 4 0.23 32.98 -7.00
CA THR A 4 -0.75 32.78 -5.95
C THR A 4 -2.13 33.10 -6.52
N THR A 5 -3.06 32.19 -6.41
CA THR A 5 -4.48 32.42 -6.69
C THR A 5 -5.25 32.59 -5.39
N SER A 6 -6.49 33.03 -5.46
CA SER A 6 -7.39 33.08 -4.29
C SER A 6 -7.60 31.69 -3.63
N SER A 7 -7.25 30.63 -4.33
CA SER A 7 -7.34 29.23 -3.87
C SER A 7 -5.99 28.63 -3.42
N GLY A 8 -4.91 29.45 -3.41
CA GLY A 8 -3.58 29.00 -3.04
C GLY A 8 -2.61 28.87 -4.21
N VAL A 9 -1.54 28.09 -4.04
CA VAL A 9 -0.52 27.83 -5.05
C VAL A 9 -0.71 26.41 -5.60
N SER A 10 -0.85 26.30 -6.91
CA SER A 10 -0.83 25.00 -7.60
C SER A 10 0.56 24.75 -8.20
N VAL A 11 1.16 23.62 -7.88
CA VAL A 11 2.41 23.14 -8.51
C VAL A 11 2.10 21.90 -9.31
N THR A 12 2.26 22.00 -10.64
CA THR A 12 2.17 20.82 -11.53
C THR A 12 3.58 20.31 -11.77
N GLY A 13 3.88 19.12 -11.28
CA GLY A 13 5.20 18.50 -11.35
C GLY A 13 5.82 18.25 -9.98
N THR A 14 7.14 18.16 -9.93
CA THR A 14 7.88 17.90 -8.69
C THR A 14 8.15 19.20 -7.92
N LEU A 15 7.73 19.26 -6.65
CA LEU A 15 8.17 20.30 -5.71
C LEU A 15 9.41 19.79 -4.97
N ALA A 16 10.58 20.37 -5.27
CA ALA A 16 11.79 20.14 -4.49
C ALA A 16 11.86 21.20 -3.37
N ALA A 17 11.65 20.76 -2.13
CA ALA A 17 11.72 21.62 -0.96
C ALA A 17 12.58 20.95 0.12
N THR A 18 13.39 21.75 0.83
CA THR A 18 14.20 21.27 1.98
C THR A 18 13.29 20.92 3.17
N SER A 19 12.16 21.59 3.28
CA SER A 19 11.08 21.26 4.21
C SER A 19 9.74 21.73 3.67
N LEU A 20 8.68 21.01 4.00
CA LEU A 20 7.30 21.42 3.76
C LEU A 20 6.61 21.53 5.10
N THR A 21 6.24 22.77 5.50
CA THR A 21 5.54 23.03 6.76
C THR A 21 4.13 23.50 6.44
N GLY A 22 3.13 22.80 6.94
CA GLY A 22 1.71 23.13 6.78
C GLY A 22 1.02 23.34 8.13
N ASN A 23 -0.02 24.16 8.16
CA ASN A 23 -0.84 24.45 9.35
C ASN A 23 -1.96 23.40 9.56
N GLY A 24 -1.65 22.12 9.49
CA GLY A 24 -2.59 21.08 9.91
C GLY A 24 -3.64 20.63 8.88
N ASP A 25 -3.83 21.33 7.77
CA ASP A 25 -4.66 20.85 6.65
C ASP A 25 -3.81 19.92 5.76
N GLY A 26 -3.53 18.79 6.32
CA GLY A 26 -2.55 17.81 5.94
C GLY A 26 -2.40 17.48 4.46
N ILE A 27 -1.26 16.89 4.15
CA ILE A 27 -1.07 16.14 2.91
C ILE A 27 -2.18 15.07 2.85
N THR A 28 -3.12 15.22 1.93
CA THR A 28 -4.15 14.20 1.73
C THR A 28 -3.52 12.99 1.04
N VAL A 29 -3.40 11.91 1.78
CA VAL A 29 -2.97 10.62 1.26
C VAL A 29 -4.19 9.88 0.73
N SER A 30 -4.22 9.58 -0.56
CA SER A 30 -5.36 8.90 -1.16
C SER A 30 -5.18 7.38 -1.17
N SER A 31 -6.24 6.65 -0.82
CA SER A 31 -6.29 5.19 -1.04
C SER A 31 -6.67 4.85 -2.48
N SER A 32 -6.39 3.62 -2.88
CA SER A 32 -6.84 3.05 -4.16
C SER A 32 -7.50 1.70 -3.96
N ALA A 33 -8.65 1.51 -4.60
CA ALA A 33 -9.30 0.21 -4.64
C ALA A 33 -8.66 -0.66 -5.74
N LEU A 34 -8.22 -1.85 -5.35
CA LEU A 34 -7.80 -2.91 -6.26
C LEU A 34 -9.00 -3.76 -6.66
N SER A 35 -8.87 -4.50 -7.75
CA SER A 35 -9.92 -5.40 -8.23
C SER A 35 -9.34 -6.64 -8.89
N GLY A 36 -10.19 -7.68 -9.06
CA GLY A 36 -9.82 -8.94 -9.70
C GLY A 36 -9.03 -9.87 -8.79
N THR A 37 -8.54 -10.95 -9.39
CA THR A 37 -7.82 -12.03 -8.70
C THR A 37 -6.30 -11.99 -8.89
N SER A 38 -5.78 -11.03 -9.68
CA SER A 38 -4.35 -10.81 -9.89
C SER A 38 -3.99 -9.33 -9.75
N PRO A 39 -4.29 -8.70 -8.59
CA PRO A 39 -4.05 -7.30 -8.40
C PRO A 39 -2.56 -6.96 -8.35
N SER A 40 -2.20 -5.81 -8.95
CA SER A 40 -0.86 -5.25 -8.86
C SER A 40 -0.87 -4.00 -7.99
N VAL A 41 -0.03 -3.98 -6.97
CA VAL A 41 0.17 -2.84 -6.07
C VAL A 41 1.36 -2.02 -6.57
N ASN A 42 1.14 -0.74 -6.88
CA ASN A 42 2.23 0.18 -7.20
C ASN A 42 2.67 0.91 -5.93
N VAL A 43 3.81 0.49 -5.38
CA VAL A 43 4.34 0.93 -4.06
C VAL A 43 4.54 2.44 -3.95
N SER A 44 4.89 3.12 -5.05
CA SER A 44 5.12 4.56 -5.06
C SER A 44 3.88 5.38 -5.44
N ALA A 45 2.76 4.74 -5.78
CA ALA A 45 1.59 5.47 -6.26
C ALA A 45 0.62 5.86 -5.15
N LYS A 46 0.47 5.01 -4.13
CA LYS A 46 -0.46 5.20 -3.01
C LYS A 46 0.09 4.56 -1.74
N ASP A 47 -0.28 5.13 -0.59
CA ASP A 47 0.10 4.59 0.71
C ASP A 47 -0.88 3.55 1.25
N THR A 48 -2.10 3.53 0.73
CA THR A 48 -3.13 2.58 1.16
C THR A 48 -3.90 2.01 -0.02
N TYR A 49 -4.06 0.70 0.01
CA TYR A 49 -4.86 -0.05 -0.95
C TYR A 49 -5.98 -0.80 -0.24
N THR A 50 -7.09 -1.00 -0.93
CA THR A 50 -8.19 -1.84 -0.47
C THR A 50 -8.50 -2.91 -1.51
N LEU A 51 -8.87 -4.11 -1.08
CA LEU A 51 -9.36 -5.17 -1.95
C LEU A 51 -10.43 -5.97 -1.23
N THR A 52 -11.54 -6.24 -1.90
CA THR A 52 -12.46 -7.31 -1.52
C THR A 52 -12.21 -8.49 -2.47
N THR A 53 -11.84 -9.64 -1.94
CA THR A 53 -11.54 -10.81 -2.77
C THR A 53 -12.79 -11.38 -3.40
N SER A 54 -12.70 -11.73 -4.69
CA SER A 54 -13.77 -12.42 -5.44
C SER A 54 -13.40 -13.85 -5.84
N GLY A 55 -12.22 -14.30 -5.45
CA GLY A 55 -11.65 -15.61 -5.73
C GLY A 55 -10.26 -15.74 -5.11
N ASN A 56 -9.60 -16.88 -5.36
CA ASN A 56 -8.18 -17.03 -4.99
C ASN A 56 -7.37 -15.91 -5.64
N THR A 57 -6.56 -15.22 -4.83
CA THR A 57 -5.94 -13.95 -5.23
C THR A 57 -4.42 -14.06 -5.17
N THR A 58 -3.75 -13.65 -6.25
CA THR A 58 -2.29 -13.59 -6.34
C THR A 58 -1.85 -12.15 -6.50
N PHE A 59 -1.14 -11.61 -5.51
CA PHE A 59 -0.61 -10.26 -5.54
C PHE A 59 0.70 -10.15 -6.29
N SER A 60 0.91 -9.00 -6.94
CA SER A 60 2.22 -8.55 -7.42
C SER A 60 2.49 -7.13 -6.91
N PHE A 61 3.78 -6.81 -6.65
CA PHE A 61 4.22 -5.49 -6.23
C PHE A 61 5.13 -4.89 -7.30
N THR A 62 4.89 -3.63 -7.63
CA THR A 62 5.59 -2.89 -8.68
C THR A 62 5.89 -1.48 -8.22
N GLY A 63 6.71 -0.74 -8.96
CA GLY A 63 6.95 0.68 -8.70
C GLY A 63 7.60 0.98 -7.35
N ALA A 64 8.41 0.06 -6.81
CA ALA A 64 9.21 0.36 -5.63
C ALA A 64 10.18 1.52 -5.92
N PRO A 65 10.44 2.42 -4.93
CA PRO A 65 11.45 3.45 -5.08
C PRO A 65 12.84 2.83 -5.22
N SER A 66 13.78 3.57 -5.78
CA SER A 66 15.17 3.11 -5.93
C SER A 66 15.77 2.67 -4.57
N SER A 67 16.68 1.69 -4.59
CA SER A 67 17.39 1.24 -3.40
C SER A 67 18.00 2.41 -2.61
N GLY A 68 17.92 2.33 -1.28
CA GLY A 68 18.28 3.41 -0.37
C GLY A 68 17.13 4.36 -0.03
N ASN A 69 15.98 4.26 -0.72
CA ASN A 69 14.75 4.97 -0.36
C ASN A 69 13.74 3.99 0.23
N VAL A 70 12.89 4.49 1.10
CA VAL A 70 11.84 3.70 1.75
C VAL A 70 10.59 3.70 0.89
N GLY A 71 10.09 2.51 0.54
CA GLY A 71 8.75 2.30 0.00
C GLY A 71 7.87 1.61 1.04
N THR A 72 6.70 2.18 1.33
CA THR A 72 5.74 1.60 2.28
C THR A 72 4.34 1.67 1.72
N PHE A 73 3.51 0.71 2.07
CA PHE A 73 2.07 0.79 1.84
C PHE A 73 1.31 -0.11 2.82
N SER A 74 0.03 0.18 2.99
CA SER A 74 -0.90 -0.65 3.74
C SER A 74 -1.95 -1.24 2.80
N LEU A 75 -2.38 -2.46 3.09
CA LEU A 75 -3.46 -3.15 2.37
C LEU A 75 -4.56 -3.54 3.35
N ILE A 76 -5.77 -3.05 3.11
CA ILE A 76 -6.99 -3.51 3.78
C ILE A 76 -7.62 -4.58 2.90
N LEU A 77 -7.52 -5.83 3.31
CA LEU A 77 -8.03 -6.99 2.58
C LEU A 77 -9.31 -7.49 3.23
N THR A 78 -10.42 -7.42 2.52
CA THR A 78 -11.72 -7.99 2.94
C THR A 78 -11.91 -9.33 2.24
N ALA A 79 -12.21 -10.38 2.97
CA ALA A 79 -12.54 -11.67 2.38
C ALA A 79 -13.99 -11.71 1.89
N GLY A 80 -14.19 -11.73 0.57
CA GLY A 80 -15.50 -11.94 -0.04
C GLY A 80 -15.96 -13.41 -0.05
N GLY A 81 -15.14 -14.31 0.49
CA GLY A 81 -15.36 -15.74 0.62
C GLY A 81 -14.13 -16.43 1.17
N THR A 82 -14.14 -17.74 1.25
CA THR A 82 -12.95 -18.53 1.65
C THR A 82 -12.01 -18.65 0.44
N HIS A 83 -11.03 -17.76 0.36
CA HIS A 83 -10.10 -17.67 -0.75
C HIS A 83 -8.65 -17.78 -0.28
N THR A 84 -7.81 -18.41 -1.11
CA THR A 84 -6.37 -18.46 -0.88
C THR A 84 -5.73 -17.13 -1.32
N ILE A 85 -4.83 -16.59 -0.50
CA ILE A 85 -4.03 -15.42 -0.83
C ILE A 85 -2.59 -15.85 -1.09
N THR A 86 -2.10 -15.54 -2.28
CA THR A 86 -0.71 -15.77 -2.68
C THR A 86 0.02 -14.44 -2.73
N TRP A 87 1.06 -14.31 -1.92
CA TRP A 87 1.92 -13.15 -1.85
C TRP A 87 3.12 -13.31 -2.78
N PRO A 88 3.76 -12.21 -3.24
CA PRO A 88 5.04 -12.30 -3.95
C PRO A 88 6.09 -13.03 -3.10
N SER A 89 6.93 -13.83 -3.74
CA SER A 89 8.03 -14.56 -3.06
C SER A 89 9.10 -13.63 -2.45
N SER A 90 9.09 -12.36 -2.84
CA SER A 90 9.94 -11.32 -2.25
C SER A 90 9.44 -10.80 -0.90
N VAL A 91 8.31 -11.28 -0.39
CA VAL A 91 7.80 -10.86 0.93
C VAL A 91 8.34 -11.76 2.03
N ASP A 92 9.12 -11.17 2.92
CA ASP A 92 9.57 -11.77 4.16
C ASP A 92 8.55 -11.54 5.27
N TRP A 93 8.05 -12.60 5.85
CA TRP A 93 7.09 -12.58 6.94
C TRP A 93 7.73 -12.92 8.28
N ALA A 94 7.23 -12.33 9.35
CA ALA A 94 7.63 -12.70 10.70
C ALA A 94 7.39 -14.20 10.95
N GLY A 95 8.41 -14.92 11.39
CA GLY A 95 8.37 -16.38 11.57
C GLY A 95 8.49 -17.18 10.28
N GLY A 96 8.76 -16.53 9.14
CA GLY A 96 9.04 -17.19 7.85
C GLY A 96 7.79 -17.70 7.11
N SER A 97 6.59 -17.37 7.57
CA SER A 97 5.34 -17.80 6.93
C SER A 97 4.35 -16.66 6.83
N ALA A 98 3.66 -16.58 5.69
CA ALA A 98 2.56 -15.63 5.55
C ALA A 98 1.45 -15.92 6.56
N PRO A 99 0.81 -14.86 7.12
CA PRO A 99 -0.37 -15.04 7.98
C PRO A 99 -1.52 -15.68 7.21
N ASP A 100 -2.42 -16.35 7.94
CA ASP A 100 -3.63 -16.88 7.36
C ASP A 100 -4.48 -15.79 6.71
N ALA A 101 -5.20 -16.16 5.65
CA ALA A 101 -6.17 -15.29 5.02
C ALA A 101 -7.33 -14.98 6.00
N PRO A 102 -7.96 -13.79 5.91
CA PRO A 102 -9.15 -13.49 6.71
C PRO A 102 -10.28 -14.46 6.39
N ALA A 103 -11.08 -14.82 7.40
CA ALA A 103 -12.27 -15.63 7.19
C ALA A 103 -13.32 -14.82 6.38
N SER A 104 -14.24 -15.53 5.74
CA SER A 104 -15.27 -14.89 4.90
C SER A 104 -16.01 -13.78 5.65
N GLY A 105 -16.03 -12.58 5.09
CA GLY A 105 -16.61 -11.38 5.67
C GLY A 105 -15.69 -10.57 6.58
N GLU A 106 -14.57 -11.13 7.02
CA GLU A 106 -13.60 -10.44 7.86
C GLU A 106 -12.61 -9.59 7.05
N LYS A 107 -11.93 -8.70 7.74
CA LYS A 107 -10.85 -7.86 7.19
C LYS A 107 -9.56 -8.09 7.94
N ASN A 108 -8.48 -8.18 7.18
CA ASN A 108 -7.12 -8.08 7.70
C ASN A 108 -6.45 -6.81 7.16
N ILE A 109 -5.60 -6.21 7.98
CA ILE A 109 -4.75 -5.09 7.57
C ILE A 109 -3.31 -5.57 7.55
N TYR A 110 -2.68 -5.45 6.39
CA TYR A 110 -1.27 -5.76 6.18
C TYR A 110 -0.49 -4.47 5.91
N THR A 111 0.74 -4.40 6.41
CA THR A 111 1.67 -3.32 6.10
C THR A 111 2.94 -3.90 5.53
N PHE A 112 3.48 -3.24 4.53
CA PHE A 112 4.69 -3.67 3.82
C PHE A 112 5.69 -2.53 3.77
N MET A 113 6.98 -2.88 3.83
CA MET A 113 8.09 -1.95 3.71
C MET A 113 9.20 -2.58 2.87
N THR A 114 9.83 -1.77 2.01
CA THR A 114 11.06 -2.11 1.30
C THR A 114 12.04 -0.95 1.38
N VAL A 115 13.35 -1.25 1.32
CA VAL A 115 14.44 -0.26 1.29
C VAL A 115 15.48 -0.56 0.19
N ASP A 116 15.29 -1.64 -0.54
CA ASP A 116 16.24 -2.20 -1.49
C ASP A 116 15.74 -2.24 -2.95
N GLY A 117 14.83 -1.34 -3.27
CA GLY A 117 14.27 -1.26 -4.62
C GLY A 117 13.20 -2.32 -4.90
N GLY A 118 12.62 -2.93 -3.87
CA GLY A 118 11.61 -3.97 -3.98
C GLY A 118 12.16 -5.37 -4.22
N SER A 119 13.47 -5.59 -3.97
CA SER A 119 14.07 -6.92 -3.98
C SER A 119 13.52 -7.77 -2.84
N ASN A 120 13.34 -7.15 -1.66
CA ASN A 120 12.67 -7.74 -0.51
C ASN A 120 11.65 -6.76 0.07
N TYR A 121 10.56 -7.31 0.60
CA TYR A 121 9.53 -6.59 1.35
C TYR A 121 9.35 -7.24 2.72
N TYR A 122 9.35 -6.43 3.76
CA TYR A 122 8.97 -6.87 5.10
C TYR A 122 7.47 -6.74 5.27
N GLY A 123 6.78 -7.88 5.43
CA GLY A 123 5.33 -7.96 5.57
C GLY A 123 4.90 -8.14 7.02
N PHE A 124 3.90 -7.37 7.45
CA PHE A 124 3.34 -7.42 8.80
C PHE A 124 1.82 -7.53 8.75
N LEU A 125 1.26 -8.40 9.56
CA LEU A 125 -0.17 -8.39 9.87
C LEU A 125 -0.41 -7.36 10.97
N ALA A 126 -0.88 -6.17 10.58
CA ALA A 126 -1.13 -5.06 11.49
C ALA A 126 -2.48 -5.17 12.21
N GLY A 127 -3.44 -5.87 11.62
CA GLY A 127 -4.75 -6.14 12.24
C GLY A 127 -5.39 -7.37 11.62
N ALA A 128 -6.01 -8.20 12.42
CA ALA A 128 -6.68 -9.42 11.98
C ALA A 128 -8.14 -9.45 12.42
N ALA A 129 -8.99 -10.10 11.62
CA ALA A 129 -10.40 -10.38 11.93
C ALA A 129 -11.18 -9.11 12.32
N MET A 130 -10.92 -8.01 11.64
CA MET A 130 -11.62 -6.74 11.90
C MET A 130 -13.00 -6.79 11.25
N ALA A 131 -14.02 -6.56 12.06
CA ALA A 131 -15.42 -6.56 11.63
C ALA A 131 -15.89 -5.17 11.14
#